data_3cda43add63de41de2dfb96c1a2a1c04
#
_entry.id   3cda43add63de41de2dfb96c1a2a1c04
#
_cell.length_a   1.000
_cell.length_b   1.000
_cell.length_c   1.000
_cell.angle_alpha   90.00
_cell.angle_beta   90.00
_cell.angle_gamma   90.00
#
_symmetry.space_group_name_H-M   'P 1'
#
loop_
_entity.id
_entity.type
_entity.pdbx_description
1 polymer ?
#
loop_
_entity_poly.entity_id
_entity_poly.type
_entity_poly.pdbx_seq_one_letter_code
_entity_poly.pdbx_strand_id
1 'polypeptide(L)'
;MKITQIQLEHDAGFATASARVIFEDRDLPEKTVFIKTPEDHAQGFDANPDAFLVGCLLPALHLGEKRIFVDGPVCPFLKEGVHVAMHILSHWTQGRYTPILVESASDAHQVPVNPGRAGMVMSGGMDSLAALRLNRLNYPKTHPAYIQDGFFLHGFDIGGVRERGAKLHVFDRAVTAITRITEDADTTLVPVYTNLRHLCDERDLWLNSFFGAVLAAMTHGFSHRVNLMFIGSSYDIPNLHPCGSH
;
A
#
# COMPACT_ATOMS: atom_id res chain seq x y z
N MET A 1 8.29 -16.10 8.21
CA MET A 1 8.70 -14.68 8.15
C MET A 1 8.29 -13.97 9.42
N LYS A 2 9.18 -13.15 10.00
CA LYS A 2 8.83 -12.28 11.15
C LYS A 2 8.95 -10.82 10.77
N ILE A 3 8.00 -10.02 11.24
CA ILE A 3 7.98 -8.57 11.12
C ILE A 3 8.11 -7.98 12.51
N THR A 4 9.22 -7.32 12.78
CA THR A 4 9.59 -6.84 14.13
C THR A 4 10.05 -5.39 14.08
N GLN A 5 10.27 -4.77 15.22
CA GLN A 5 10.77 -3.40 15.34
C GLN A 5 9.95 -2.41 14.49
N ILE A 6 8.62 -2.54 14.61
CA ILE A 6 7.69 -1.61 13.94
C ILE A 6 7.74 -0.29 14.69
N GLN A 7 8.11 0.79 13.99
CA GLN A 7 8.32 2.09 14.61
C GLN A 7 8.01 3.24 13.64
N LEU A 8 7.61 4.37 14.21
CA LEU A 8 7.44 5.65 13.50
C LEU A 8 8.56 6.59 13.93
N GLU A 9 9.28 7.14 12.98
CA GLU A 9 10.35 8.11 13.19
C GLU A 9 10.06 9.39 12.40
N HIS A 10 10.42 10.53 12.98
CA HIS A 10 10.34 11.84 12.36
C HIS A 10 11.77 12.38 12.21
N ASP A 11 12.29 12.34 11.00
CA ASP A 11 13.65 12.79 10.72
C ASP A 11 13.78 13.35 9.30
N ALA A 12 14.69 14.33 9.14
CA ALA A 12 15.04 14.93 7.86
C ALA A 12 13.84 15.41 7.02
N GLY A 13 12.76 15.87 7.69
CA GLY A 13 11.56 16.38 7.04
C GLY A 13 10.60 15.27 6.55
N PHE A 14 10.74 14.06 7.06
CA PHE A 14 9.84 12.92 6.77
C PHE A 14 9.33 12.26 8.03
N ALA A 15 8.09 11.79 8.00
CA ALA A 15 7.56 10.76 8.86
C ALA A 15 7.77 9.39 8.18
N THR A 16 8.46 8.47 8.86
CA THR A 16 8.84 7.16 8.33
C THR A 16 8.33 6.06 9.24
N ALA A 17 7.37 5.29 8.78
CA ALA A 17 6.99 4.02 9.37
C ALA A 17 7.91 2.93 8.82
N SER A 18 8.58 2.19 9.70
CA SER A 18 9.51 1.13 9.30
C SER A 18 9.30 -0.15 10.08
N ALA A 19 9.74 -1.26 9.50
CA ALA A 19 9.75 -2.57 10.15
C ALA A 19 10.94 -3.41 9.67
N ARG A 20 11.42 -4.28 10.53
CA ARG A 20 12.46 -5.27 10.22
C ARG A 20 11.80 -6.58 9.80
N VAL A 21 12.15 -7.08 8.63
CA VAL A 21 11.67 -8.35 8.06
C VAL A 21 12.76 -9.40 8.17
N ILE A 22 12.45 -10.51 8.84
CA ILE A 22 13.34 -11.67 9.05
C ILE A 22 12.70 -12.87 8.34
N PHE A 23 13.46 -13.52 7.46
CA PHE A 23 13.03 -14.73 6.75
C PHE A 23 13.29 -15.94 7.64
N GLU A 24 12.29 -16.79 7.90
CA GLU A 24 12.42 -17.94 8.80
C GLU A 24 12.69 -19.25 8.05
N ASP A 25 12.15 -19.39 6.85
CA ASP A 25 12.23 -20.60 6.05
C ASP A 25 13.20 -20.44 4.84
N ARG A 26 13.88 -19.29 4.74
CA ARG A 26 14.86 -18.99 3.68
C ARG A 26 16.11 -18.36 4.28
N ASP A 27 17.26 -18.78 3.78
CA ASP A 27 18.55 -18.16 4.10
C ASP A 27 18.73 -16.87 3.28
N LEU A 28 18.00 -15.83 3.69
CA LEU A 28 18.07 -14.51 3.10
C LEU A 28 18.42 -13.48 4.18
N PRO A 29 19.19 -12.42 3.83
CA PRO A 29 19.50 -11.36 4.77
C PRO A 29 18.23 -10.64 5.20
N GLU A 30 18.19 -10.23 6.45
CA GLU A 30 17.14 -9.38 6.98
C GLU A 30 17.01 -8.10 6.15
N LYS A 31 15.80 -7.59 6.07
CA LYS A 31 15.52 -6.34 5.32
C LYS A 31 14.75 -5.37 6.20
N THR A 32 15.10 -4.09 6.13
CA THR A 32 14.24 -3.02 6.63
C THR A 32 13.32 -2.55 5.52
N VAL A 33 12.01 -2.63 5.78
CA VAL A 33 10.98 -2.09 4.91
C VAL A 33 10.43 -0.80 5.50
N PHE A 34 9.96 0.09 4.63
CA PHE A 34 9.39 1.36 5.08
C PHE A 34 8.27 1.84 4.18
N ILE A 35 7.40 2.66 4.77
CA ILE A 35 6.49 3.60 4.11
C ILE A 35 6.80 4.96 4.71
N LYS A 36 7.01 5.99 3.90
CA LYS A 36 7.27 7.34 4.41
C LYS A 36 6.60 8.43 3.58
N THR A 37 6.34 9.55 4.21
CA THR A 37 5.76 10.74 3.60
C THR A 37 6.46 11.99 4.13
N PRO A 38 6.52 13.11 3.37
CA PRO A 38 6.99 14.37 3.92
C PRO A 38 6.20 14.78 5.16
N GLU A 39 6.85 15.44 6.12
CA GLU A 39 6.26 15.83 7.41
C GLU A 39 4.97 16.65 7.26
N ASP A 40 4.92 17.53 6.27
CA ASP A 40 3.74 18.36 5.98
C ASP A 40 2.52 17.53 5.56
N HIS A 41 2.71 16.27 5.20
CA HIS A 41 1.66 15.32 4.82
C HIS A 41 1.43 14.20 5.84
N ALA A 42 2.15 14.22 6.98
CA ALA A 42 2.14 13.14 7.98
C ALA A 42 0.89 13.09 8.86
N GLN A 43 -0.03 14.06 8.73
CA GLN A 43 -1.27 14.03 9.50
C GLN A 43 -2.05 12.73 9.24
N GLY A 44 -2.27 11.94 10.32
CA GLY A 44 -2.98 10.67 10.27
C GLY A 44 -2.16 9.52 9.64
N PHE A 45 -0.85 9.69 9.49
CA PHE A 45 0.09 8.66 9.14
C PHE A 45 0.66 8.01 10.41
N ASP A 46 0.80 6.66 10.40
CA ASP A 46 1.28 5.91 11.57
C ASP A 46 2.02 4.63 11.14
N ALA A 47 2.84 4.10 12.06
CA ALA A 47 3.49 2.79 11.92
C ALA A 47 2.50 1.66 12.27
N ASN A 48 1.42 1.58 11.50
CA ASN A 48 0.38 0.59 11.71
C ASN A 48 0.88 -0.82 11.35
N PRO A 49 0.87 -1.80 12.29
CA PRO A 49 1.29 -3.17 12.02
C PRO A 49 0.50 -3.87 10.90
N ASP A 50 -0.76 -3.50 10.69
CA ASP A 50 -1.61 -3.98 9.60
C ASP A 50 -1.01 -3.66 8.23
N ALA A 51 -0.38 -2.48 8.07
CA ALA A 51 0.31 -2.09 6.84
C ALA A 51 1.44 -3.05 6.49
N PHE A 52 2.23 -3.46 7.48
CA PHE A 52 3.35 -4.37 7.27
C PHE A 52 2.89 -5.81 7.07
N LEU A 53 1.82 -6.26 7.74
CA LEU A 53 1.22 -7.55 7.46
C LEU A 53 0.82 -7.65 5.98
N VAL A 54 0.03 -6.69 5.49
CA VAL A 54 -0.46 -6.68 4.10
C VAL A 54 0.70 -6.56 3.11
N GLY A 55 1.67 -5.67 3.37
CA GLY A 55 2.81 -5.44 2.49
C GLY A 55 3.80 -6.60 2.41
N CYS A 56 3.85 -7.47 3.42
CA CYS A 56 4.79 -8.60 3.48
C CYS A 56 4.13 -9.95 3.16
N LEU A 57 2.79 -10.02 3.09
CA LEU A 57 2.06 -11.28 2.91
C LEU A 57 2.41 -11.98 1.59
N LEU A 58 2.33 -11.26 0.47
CA LEU A 58 2.65 -11.87 -0.84
C LEU A 58 4.11 -12.27 -0.98
N PRO A 59 5.10 -11.46 -0.54
CA PRO A 59 6.47 -11.91 -0.42
C PRO A 59 6.63 -13.19 0.44
N ALA A 60 5.95 -13.31 1.57
CA ALA A 60 6.01 -14.50 2.41
C ALA A 60 5.48 -15.74 1.66
N LEU A 61 4.33 -15.63 1.00
CA LEU A 61 3.76 -16.70 0.17
C LEU A 61 4.69 -17.08 -0.99
N HIS A 62 5.23 -16.09 -1.69
CA HIS A 62 6.08 -16.29 -2.86
C HIS A 62 7.40 -16.97 -2.51
N LEU A 63 7.98 -16.60 -1.39
CA LEU A 63 9.23 -17.17 -0.87
C LEU A 63 9.01 -18.53 -0.20
N GLY A 64 7.76 -18.97 0.01
CA GLY A 64 7.44 -20.27 0.61
C GLY A 64 7.69 -20.29 2.12
N GLU A 65 7.52 -19.15 2.79
CA GLU A 65 7.46 -19.09 4.25
C GLU A 65 6.25 -19.88 4.76
N LYS A 66 6.35 -20.52 5.91
CA LYS A 66 5.25 -21.33 6.49
C LYS A 66 4.30 -20.50 7.33
N ARG A 67 4.78 -19.38 7.81
CA ARG A 67 4.00 -18.42 8.59
C ARG A 67 4.47 -16.99 8.36
N ILE A 68 3.59 -16.05 8.73
CA ILE A 68 3.94 -14.66 8.94
C ILE A 68 3.58 -14.26 10.37
N PHE A 69 4.54 -13.75 11.12
CA PHE A 69 4.36 -13.26 12.49
C PHE A 69 4.62 -11.76 12.53
N VAL A 70 3.69 -11.01 13.12
CA VAL A 70 3.81 -9.57 13.32
C VAL A 70 4.02 -9.29 14.81
N ASP A 71 5.14 -8.68 15.15
CA ASP A 71 5.45 -8.25 16.52
C ASP A 71 4.75 -6.93 16.85
N GLY A 72 3.44 -7.00 16.93
CA GLY A 72 2.55 -5.88 17.18
C GLY A 72 1.08 -6.29 17.15
N PRO A 73 0.19 -5.37 17.51
CA PRO A 73 -1.24 -5.60 17.46
C PRO A 73 -1.75 -5.58 16.01
N VAL A 74 -2.45 -6.64 15.59
CA VAL A 74 -3.08 -6.74 14.28
C VAL A 74 -4.61 -6.81 14.42
N CYS A 75 -5.32 -6.11 13.53
CA CYS A 75 -6.77 -6.14 13.50
C CYS A 75 -7.29 -7.55 13.21
N PRO A 76 -8.14 -8.16 14.07
CA PRO A 76 -8.70 -9.51 13.84
C PRO A 76 -9.48 -9.60 12.53
N PHE A 77 -10.22 -8.55 12.19
CA PHE A 77 -10.96 -8.49 10.92
C PHE A 77 -10.04 -8.51 9.71
N LEU A 78 -8.87 -7.85 9.80
CA LEU A 78 -7.85 -7.95 8.75
C LEU A 78 -7.28 -9.37 8.65
N LYS A 79 -7.00 -10.05 9.77
CA LYS A 79 -6.53 -11.44 9.75
C LYS A 79 -7.50 -12.37 9.02
N GLU A 80 -8.81 -12.22 9.28
CA GLU A 80 -9.84 -12.97 8.54
C GLU A 80 -9.82 -12.62 7.05
N GLY A 81 -9.74 -11.32 6.71
CA GLY A 81 -9.68 -10.84 5.33
C GLY A 81 -8.49 -11.37 4.55
N VAL A 82 -7.29 -11.34 5.14
CA VAL A 82 -6.08 -11.87 4.47
C VAL A 82 -6.12 -13.40 4.36
N HIS A 83 -6.75 -14.10 5.30
CA HIS A 83 -6.97 -15.54 5.19
C HIS A 83 -7.84 -15.88 3.97
N VAL A 84 -8.96 -15.18 3.80
CA VAL A 84 -9.83 -15.31 2.61
C VAL A 84 -9.05 -14.97 1.34
N ALA A 85 -8.31 -13.87 1.33
CA ALA A 85 -7.52 -13.45 0.18
C ALA A 85 -6.48 -14.49 -0.24
N MET A 86 -5.79 -15.14 0.72
CA MET A 86 -4.85 -16.22 0.44
C MET A 86 -5.52 -17.42 -0.23
N HIS A 87 -6.72 -17.80 0.19
CA HIS A 87 -7.48 -18.90 -0.43
C HIS A 87 -7.93 -18.55 -1.85
N ILE A 88 -8.40 -17.32 -2.08
CA ILE A 88 -8.75 -16.82 -3.42
C ILE A 88 -7.51 -16.84 -4.32
N LEU A 89 -6.38 -16.32 -3.85
CA LEU A 89 -5.13 -16.32 -4.60
C LEU A 89 -4.65 -17.74 -4.91
N SER A 90 -4.75 -18.67 -3.96
CA SER A 90 -4.44 -20.09 -4.16
C SER A 90 -5.29 -20.69 -5.27
N HIS A 91 -6.60 -20.41 -5.28
CA HIS A 91 -7.51 -20.86 -6.32
C HIS A 91 -7.14 -20.27 -7.71
N TRP A 92 -6.93 -18.98 -7.80
CA TRP A 92 -6.58 -18.30 -9.06
C TRP A 92 -5.24 -18.75 -9.63
N THR A 93 -4.30 -19.09 -8.76
CA THR A 93 -2.95 -19.54 -9.16
C THR A 93 -2.81 -21.06 -9.23
N GLN A 94 -3.95 -21.80 -9.20
CA GLN A 94 -4.00 -23.27 -9.26
C GLN A 94 -3.11 -23.95 -8.22
N GLY A 95 -3.10 -23.40 -7.01
CA GLY A 95 -2.32 -23.94 -5.88
C GLY A 95 -0.85 -23.51 -5.86
N ARG A 96 -0.40 -22.61 -6.74
CA ARG A 96 0.97 -22.09 -6.70
C ARG A 96 1.30 -21.46 -5.36
N TYR A 97 0.36 -20.72 -4.77
CA TYR A 97 0.47 -20.14 -3.44
C TYR A 97 -0.41 -20.90 -2.45
N THR A 98 0.20 -21.46 -1.43
CA THR A 98 -0.50 -22.15 -0.34
C THR A 98 -0.72 -21.18 0.80
N PRO A 99 -1.94 -21.07 1.36
CA PRO A 99 -2.20 -20.26 2.54
C PRO A 99 -1.25 -20.61 3.69
N ILE A 100 -0.73 -19.59 4.36
CA ILE A 100 0.19 -19.71 5.49
C ILE A 100 -0.46 -19.25 6.78
N LEU A 101 0.14 -19.62 7.93
CA LEU A 101 -0.32 -19.18 9.23
C LEU A 101 -0.03 -17.70 9.42
N VAL A 102 -1.03 -16.94 9.88
CA VAL A 102 -0.91 -15.51 10.23
C VAL A 102 -1.00 -15.34 11.74
N GLU A 103 0.08 -14.88 12.36
CA GLU A 103 0.21 -14.70 13.80
C GLU A 103 0.56 -13.25 14.13
N SER A 104 0.20 -12.79 15.32
CA SER A 104 0.56 -11.48 15.86
C SER A 104 0.83 -11.56 17.35
N ALA A 105 1.58 -10.60 17.89
CA ALA A 105 1.85 -10.53 19.33
C ALA A 105 0.57 -10.29 20.14
N SER A 106 -0.39 -9.56 19.58
CA SER A 106 -1.72 -9.37 20.18
C SER A 106 -2.76 -9.04 19.10
N ASP A 107 -4.03 -9.16 19.45
CA ASP A 107 -5.12 -8.66 18.65
C ASP A 107 -5.47 -7.25 19.13
N ALA A 108 -5.59 -6.31 18.19
CA ALA A 108 -6.03 -4.97 18.48
C ALA A 108 -7.37 -4.69 17.82
N HIS A 109 -8.35 -4.38 18.62
CA HIS A 109 -9.53 -3.70 18.15
C HIS A 109 -9.23 -2.19 18.10
N GLN A 110 -8.43 -1.76 17.15
CA GLN A 110 -8.41 -0.34 16.85
C GLN A 110 -9.75 -0.01 16.19
N VAL A 111 -10.60 0.71 16.90
CA VAL A 111 -11.72 1.39 16.25
C VAL A 111 -11.08 2.56 15.51
N PRO A 112 -11.01 2.55 14.17
CA PRO A 112 -10.47 3.68 13.44
C PRO A 112 -11.30 4.89 13.83
N VAL A 113 -10.66 5.97 14.26
CA VAL A 113 -11.31 7.27 14.26
C VAL A 113 -11.68 7.50 12.79
N ASN A 114 -12.98 7.47 12.49
CA ASN A 114 -13.43 7.66 11.11
C ASN A 114 -13.16 9.14 10.72
N PRO A 115 -12.11 9.42 9.95
CA PRO A 115 -11.75 10.79 9.59
C PRO A 115 -12.73 11.40 8.59
N GLY A 116 -13.66 10.60 8.04
CA GLY A 116 -14.63 11.08 7.05
C GLY A 116 -14.01 11.54 5.73
N ARG A 117 -12.78 11.09 5.43
CA ARG A 117 -12.04 11.49 4.23
C ARG A 117 -11.89 10.32 3.28
N ALA A 118 -12.04 10.61 1.98
CA ALA A 118 -11.73 9.67 0.92
C ALA A 118 -10.40 10.03 0.24
N GLY A 119 -9.59 9.03 0.00
CA GLY A 119 -8.34 9.12 -0.75
C GLY A 119 -8.42 8.39 -2.08
N MET A 120 -7.47 8.67 -2.95
CA MET A 120 -7.30 7.99 -4.22
C MET A 120 -5.83 7.79 -4.54
N VAL A 121 -5.47 6.62 -5.08
CA VAL A 121 -4.14 6.42 -5.64
C VAL A 121 -4.03 7.18 -6.96
N MET A 122 -3.07 8.11 -7.03
CA MET A 122 -2.81 8.94 -8.20
C MET A 122 -1.57 8.42 -8.94
N SER A 123 -1.71 8.07 -10.21
CA SER A 123 -0.58 7.76 -11.07
C SER A 123 -0.20 8.92 -12.01
N GLY A 124 -1.07 9.92 -12.12
CA GLY A 124 -0.97 10.96 -13.15
C GLY A 124 -1.33 10.47 -14.56
N GLY A 125 -1.66 9.20 -14.71
CA GLY A 125 -2.15 8.61 -15.95
C GLY A 125 -3.64 8.87 -16.19
N MET A 126 -4.11 8.55 -17.38
CA MET A 126 -5.46 8.84 -17.86
C MET A 126 -6.54 8.25 -16.95
N ASP A 127 -6.37 7.01 -16.47
CA ASP A 127 -7.36 6.32 -15.64
C ASP A 127 -7.56 7.01 -14.29
N SER A 128 -6.45 7.39 -13.63
CA SER A 128 -6.52 8.10 -12.34
C SER A 128 -7.13 9.49 -12.49
N LEU A 129 -6.81 10.22 -13.56
CA LEU A 129 -7.38 11.54 -13.82
C LEU A 129 -8.86 11.46 -14.20
N ALA A 130 -9.25 10.46 -15.01
CA ALA A 130 -10.65 10.21 -15.36
C ALA A 130 -11.47 9.84 -14.12
N ALA A 131 -10.96 8.97 -13.25
CA ALA A 131 -11.63 8.60 -12.01
C ALA A 131 -11.82 9.81 -11.06
N LEU A 132 -10.80 10.67 -10.93
CA LEU A 132 -10.89 11.91 -10.17
C LEU A 132 -11.95 12.86 -10.78
N ARG A 133 -11.95 13.01 -12.10
CA ARG A 133 -12.96 13.83 -12.79
C ARG A 133 -14.36 13.30 -12.58
N LEU A 134 -14.58 11.99 -12.72
CA LEU A 134 -15.88 11.36 -12.47
C LEU A 134 -16.33 11.54 -11.02
N ASN A 135 -15.40 11.44 -10.07
CA ASN A 135 -15.69 11.70 -8.67
C ASN A 135 -16.22 13.13 -8.47
N ARG A 136 -15.61 14.13 -9.11
CA ARG A 136 -16.04 15.54 -9.04
C ARG A 136 -17.42 15.78 -9.65
N LEU A 137 -17.76 15.03 -10.69
CA LEU A 137 -19.08 15.15 -11.35
C LEU A 137 -20.18 14.48 -10.54
N ASN A 138 -19.88 13.41 -9.81
CA ASN A 138 -20.88 12.57 -9.16
C ASN A 138 -21.09 12.91 -7.67
N TYR A 139 -20.08 13.47 -7.00
CA TYR A 139 -20.13 13.69 -5.55
C TYR A 139 -19.89 15.17 -5.20
N PRO A 140 -20.80 15.79 -4.42
CA PRO A 140 -20.56 17.12 -3.83
C PRO A 140 -19.48 17.02 -2.74
N LYS A 141 -18.83 18.15 -2.41
CA LYS A 141 -17.76 18.23 -1.40
C LYS A 141 -18.13 17.66 -0.02
N THR A 142 -19.41 17.65 0.32
CA THR A 142 -19.92 17.13 1.59
C THR A 142 -20.15 15.61 1.60
N HIS A 143 -20.01 14.97 0.43
CA HIS A 143 -20.25 13.53 0.32
C HIS A 143 -19.05 12.74 0.86
N PRO A 144 -19.25 11.66 1.64
CA PRO A 144 -18.14 10.86 2.20
C PRO A 144 -17.17 10.26 1.16
N ALA A 145 -17.67 10.04 -0.06
CA ALA A 145 -16.84 9.53 -1.18
C ALA A 145 -16.19 10.65 -2.01
N TYR A 146 -16.31 11.93 -1.63
CA TYR A 146 -15.58 13.00 -2.29
C TYR A 146 -14.09 12.86 -2.00
N ILE A 147 -13.27 12.66 -3.03
CA ILE A 147 -11.83 12.43 -2.89
C ILE A 147 -11.15 13.73 -2.45
N GLN A 148 -10.56 13.73 -1.27
CA GLN A 148 -9.86 14.87 -0.70
C GLN A 148 -8.35 14.74 -0.79
N ASP A 149 -7.83 13.51 -0.82
CA ASP A 149 -6.40 13.21 -0.86
C ASP A 149 -6.05 12.35 -2.08
N GLY A 150 -4.99 12.73 -2.80
CA GLY A 150 -4.40 11.96 -3.90
C GLY A 150 -3.03 11.42 -3.47
N PHE A 151 -2.88 10.11 -3.38
CA PHE A 151 -1.62 9.48 -2.96
C PHE A 151 -0.77 9.13 -4.18
N PHE A 152 0.41 9.73 -4.29
CA PHE A 152 1.35 9.50 -5.38
C PHE A 152 2.59 8.75 -4.87
N LEU A 153 2.87 7.57 -5.44
CA LEU A 153 3.81 6.62 -4.85
C LEU A 153 5.14 6.54 -5.60
N HIS A 154 6.23 6.73 -4.86
CA HIS A 154 7.58 6.32 -5.24
C HIS A 154 7.84 4.89 -4.75
N GLY A 155 8.53 4.08 -5.55
CA GLY A 155 8.75 2.65 -5.26
C GLY A 155 7.89 1.72 -6.11
N PHE A 156 7.17 2.30 -7.09
CA PHE A 156 6.37 1.63 -8.11
C PHE A 156 7.06 1.71 -9.48
N ASP A 157 6.50 2.47 -10.41
CA ASP A 157 7.08 2.68 -11.74
C ASP A 157 8.33 3.56 -11.68
N ILE A 158 8.31 4.53 -10.76
CA ILE A 158 9.45 5.39 -10.46
C ILE A 158 10.12 4.87 -9.19
N GLY A 159 11.37 4.43 -9.30
CA GLY A 159 12.17 3.98 -8.16
C GLY A 159 11.87 2.59 -7.60
N GLY A 160 10.88 1.86 -8.15
CA GLY A 160 10.53 0.53 -7.67
C GLY A 160 11.45 -0.59 -8.15
N VAL A 161 12.05 -0.45 -9.33
CA VAL A 161 12.97 -1.43 -9.89
C VAL A 161 14.39 -1.12 -9.43
N ARG A 162 14.97 -2.01 -8.61
CA ARG A 162 16.29 -1.79 -7.97
C ARG A 162 17.40 -1.49 -8.98
N GLU A 163 17.46 -2.23 -10.08
CA GLU A 163 18.48 -2.08 -11.12
C GLU A 163 18.41 -0.72 -11.84
N ARG A 164 17.25 -0.08 -11.83
CA ARG A 164 17.02 1.22 -12.48
C ARG A 164 17.30 2.41 -11.56
N GLY A 165 17.62 2.16 -10.30
CA GLY A 165 17.88 3.18 -9.27
C GLY A 165 16.63 3.92 -8.81
N ALA A 166 16.79 4.75 -7.78
CA ALA A 166 15.68 5.42 -7.10
C ALA A 166 14.98 6.52 -7.94
N LYS A 167 15.69 7.16 -8.89
CA LYS A 167 15.12 8.19 -9.79
C LYS A 167 14.35 9.31 -9.06
N LEU A 168 14.84 9.76 -7.92
CA LEU A 168 14.16 10.76 -7.08
C LEU A 168 13.85 12.03 -7.86
N HIS A 169 14.78 12.54 -8.67
CA HIS A 169 14.57 13.74 -9.49
C HIS A 169 13.42 13.58 -10.50
N VAL A 170 13.15 12.36 -10.98
CA VAL A 170 12.00 12.09 -11.87
C VAL A 170 10.71 12.14 -11.06
N PHE A 171 10.74 11.56 -9.85
CA PHE A 171 9.60 11.59 -8.94
C PHE A 171 9.25 13.03 -8.52
N ASP A 172 10.23 13.83 -8.12
CA ASP A 172 10.02 15.23 -7.70
C ASP A 172 9.40 16.08 -8.81
N ARG A 173 9.85 15.88 -10.05
CA ARG A 173 9.24 16.53 -11.23
C ARG A 173 7.80 16.09 -11.44
N ALA A 174 7.50 14.79 -11.27
CA ALA A 174 6.16 14.26 -11.39
C ALA A 174 5.25 14.79 -10.26
N VAL A 175 5.74 14.82 -9.00
CA VAL A 175 5.04 15.45 -7.87
C VAL A 175 4.66 16.89 -8.22
N THR A 176 5.62 17.70 -8.68
CA THR A 176 5.37 19.12 -9.06
C THR A 176 4.28 19.25 -10.14
N ALA A 177 4.29 18.37 -11.14
CA ALA A 177 3.32 18.42 -12.23
C ALA A 177 1.92 17.96 -11.77
N ILE A 178 1.84 16.88 -10.99
CA ILE A 178 0.57 16.32 -10.53
C ILE A 178 -0.05 17.23 -9.46
N THR A 179 0.75 17.87 -8.60
CA THR A 179 0.24 18.81 -7.58
C THR A 179 -0.62 19.91 -8.22
N ARG A 180 -0.17 20.50 -9.34
CA ARG A 180 -0.96 21.52 -10.05
C ARG A 180 -2.32 21.00 -10.50
N ILE A 181 -2.36 19.76 -11.00
CA ILE A 181 -3.61 19.14 -11.48
C ILE A 181 -4.54 18.85 -10.30
N THR A 182 -3.98 18.36 -9.18
CA THR A 182 -4.78 18.03 -7.99
C THR A 182 -5.28 19.27 -7.26
N GLU A 183 -4.51 20.35 -7.25
CA GLU A 183 -4.95 21.67 -6.74
C GLU A 183 -6.14 22.20 -7.54
N ASP A 184 -6.09 22.20 -8.87
CA ASP A 184 -7.21 22.57 -9.73
C ASP A 184 -8.45 21.69 -9.48
N ALA A 185 -8.25 20.45 -9.05
CA ALA A 185 -9.32 19.51 -8.68
C ALA A 185 -9.71 19.57 -7.20
N ASP A 186 -9.22 20.53 -6.41
CA ASP A 186 -9.48 20.65 -4.97
C ASP A 186 -9.12 19.34 -4.22
N THR A 187 -7.95 18.81 -4.50
CA THR A 187 -7.41 17.57 -3.92
C THR A 187 -5.99 17.83 -3.41
N THR A 188 -5.68 17.38 -2.20
CA THR A 188 -4.31 17.44 -1.66
C THR A 188 -3.50 16.28 -2.20
N LEU A 189 -2.38 16.55 -2.90
CA LEU A 189 -1.44 15.49 -3.28
C LEU A 189 -0.57 15.12 -2.08
N VAL A 190 -0.49 13.82 -1.80
CA VAL A 190 0.32 13.23 -0.72
C VAL A 190 1.41 12.36 -1.35
N PRO A 191 2.66 12.81 -1.43
CA PRO A 191 3.77 11.98 -1.88
C PRO A 191 4.07 10.89 -0.85
N VAL A 192 4.19 9.65 -1.31
CA VAL A 192 4.52 8.49 -0.47
C VAL A 192 5.68 7.73 -1.07
N TYR A 193 6.61 7.29 -0.24
CA TYR A 193 7.80 6.53 -0.65
C TYR A 193 7.79 5.18 0.05
N THR A 194 8.14 4.12 -0.67
CA THR A 194 8.24 2.78 -0.09
C THR A 194 9.28 1.94 -0.81
N ASN A 195 9.84 0.96 -0.09
CA ASN A 195 10.71 -0.07 -0.64
C ASN A 195 10.10 -1.48 -0.53
N LEU A 196 8.83 -1.60 -0.22
CA LEU A 196 8.16 -2.91 -0.06
C LEU A 196 8.37 -3.82 -1.28
N ARG A 197 8.32 -3.27 -2.50
CA ARG A 197 8.61 -4.01 -3.73
C ARG A 197 9.97 -4.72 -3.69
N HIS A 198 10.95 -4.16 -2.98
CA HIS A 198 12.30 -4.73 -2.89
C HIS A 198 12.36 -6.02 -2.04
N LEU A 199 11.27 -6.43 -1.40
CA LEU A 199 11.18 -7.77 -0.79
C LEU A 199 11.24 -8.86 -1.86
N CYS A 200 10.49 -8.66 -2.98
CA CYS A 200 10.46 -9.56 -4.14
C CYS A 200 10.31 -8.72 -5.41
N ASP A 201 11.43 -8.31 -6.03
CA ASP A 201 11.42 -7.46 -7.24
C ASP A 201 11.35 -8.31 -8.53
N GLU A 202 10.46 -9.31 -8.55
CA GLU A 202 10.15 -10.09 -9.74
C GLU A 202 9.02 -9.44 -10.51
N ARG A 203 9.24 -9.21 -11.81
CA ARG A 203 8.27 -8.47 -12.65
C ARG A 203 6.91 -9.13 -12.68
N ASP A 204 6.87 -10.46 -12.85
CA ASP A 204 5.59 -11.19 -13.00
C ASP A 204 4.81 -11.20 -11.68
N LEU A 205 5.48 -11.39 -10.54
CA LEU A 205 4.86 -11.27 -9.23
C LEU A 205 4.32 -9.85 -9.03
N TRP A 206 5.13 -8.85 -9.36
CA TRP A 206 4.74 -7.46 -9.22
C TRP A 206 3.47 -7.14 -10.01
N LEU A 207 3.47 -7.41 -11.33
CA LEU A 207 2.38 -7.03 -12.21
C LEU A 207 1.09 -7.84 -11.97
N ASN A 208 1.20 -9.10 -11.56
CA ASN A 208 0.03 -9.97 -11.45
C ASN A 208 -0.55 -10.07 -10.05
N SER A 209 0.18 -9.63 -9.00
CA SER A 209 -0.29 -9.85 -7.64
C SER A 209 0.17 -8.80 -6.63
N PHE A 210 1.43 -8.36 -6.66
CA PHE A 210 2.03 -7.70 -5.51
C PHE A 210 1.75 -6.21 -5.41
N PHE A 211 1.64 -5.48 -6.53
CA PHE A 211 1.47 -4.03 -6.46
C PHE A 211 0.17 -3.62 -5.75
N GLY A 212 -0.92 -4.37 -5.90
CA GLY A 212 -2.17 -4.12 -5.20
C GLY A 212 -2.04 -4.27 -3.68
N ALA A 213 -1.28 -5.28 -3.22
CA ALA A 213 -0.99 -5.44 -1.79
C ALA A 213 -0.17 -4.27 -1.23
N VAL A 214 0.78 -3.73 -2.00
CA VAL A 214 1.55 -2.54 -1.58
C VAL A 214 0.67 -1.30 -1.51
N LEU A 215 -0.29 -1.13 -2.44
CA LEU A 215 -1.29 -0.05 -2.36
C LEU A 215 -2.17 -0.17 -1.10
N ALA A 216 -2.63 -1.38 -0.79
CA ALA A 216 -3.38 -1.64 0.42
C ALA A 216 -2.54 -1.39 1.69
N ALA A 217 -1.29 -1.84 1.71
CA ALA A 217 -0.36 -1.59 2.81
C ALA A 217 -0.17 -0.08 3.08
N MET A 218 0.04 0.70 2.02
CA MET A 218 0.12 2.16 2.13
C MET A 218 -1.16 2.73 2.75
N THR A 219 -2.34 2.27 2.30
CA THR A 219 -3.63 2.73 2.83
C THR A 219 -3.75 2.50 4.34
N HIS A 220 -3.30 1.33 4.83
CA HIS A 220 -3.26 1.05 6.27
C HIS A 220 -2.33 1.99 7.04
N GLY A 221 -1.22 2.44 6.46
CA GLY A 221 -0.36 3.45 7.05
C GLY A 221 -1.04 4.82 7.23
N PHE A 222 -2.08 5.11 6.46
CA PHE A 222 -2.88 6.33 6.52
C PHE A 222 -4.30 6.11 7.07
N SER A 223 -4.54 5.04 7.82
CA SER A 223 -5.88 4.68 8.35
C SER A 223 -6.50 5.74 9.26
N HIS A 224 -5.71 6.61 9.88
CA HIS A 224 -6.19 7.75 10.67
C HIS A 224 -6.45 9.01 9.81
N ARG A 225 -6.10 9.00 8.52
CA ARG A 225 -6.35 10.08 7.57
C ARG A 225 -7.50 9.80 6.64
N VAL A 226 -7.58 8.59 6.09
CA VAL A 226 -8.60 8.18 5.13
C VAL A 226 -9.29 6.89 5.56
N ASN A 227 -10.59 6.81 5.33
CA ASN A 227 -11.40 5.62 5.59
C ASN A 227 -11.94 4.97 4.32
N LEU A 228 -11.72 5.59 3.18
CA LEU A 228 -12.10 5.09 1.86
C LEU A 228 -10.97 5.40 0.87
N MET A 229 -10.51 4.37 0.14
CA MET A 229 -9.45 4.52 -0.86
C MET A 229 -9.94 4.06 -2.23
N PHE A 230 -9.80 4.93 -3.23
CA PHE A 230 -10.10 4.62 -4.63
C PHE A 230 -8.81 4.26 -5.38
N ILE A 231 -8.92 3.28 -6.25
CA ILE A 231 -7.87 2.89 -7.19
C ILE A 231 -8.48 2.95 -8.59
N GLY A 232 -7.86 3.70 -9.50
CA GLY A 232 -8.27 3.72 -10.91
C GLY A 232 -7.94 2.39 -11.58
N SER A 233 -8.93 1.76 -12.21
CA SER A 233 -8.75 0.52 -12.98
C SER A 233 -8.65 0.81 -14.46
N SER A 234 -7.75 0.11 -15.15
CA SER A 234 -7.59 0.17 -16.62
C SER A 234 -8.50 -0.79 -17.36
N TYR A 235 -9.19 -1.68 -16.65
CA TYR A 235 -10.09 -2.67 -17.26
C TYR A 235 -11.55 -2.33 -16.99
N ASP A 236 -12.39 -2.48 -18.00
CA ASP A 236 -13.83 -2.43 -17.87
C ASP A 236 -14.37 -3.76 -17.30
N ILE A 237 -15.61 -3.72 -16.78
CA ILE A 237 -16.23 -4.87 -16.11
C ILE A 237 -16.22 -6.15 -16.98
N PRO A 238 -16.54 -6.11 -18.30
CA PRO A 238 -16.50 -7.31 -19.13
C PRO A 238 -15.11 -7.93 -19.32
N ASN A 239 -14.05 -7.16 -19.12
CA ASN A 239 -12.66 -7.58 -19.33
C ASN A 239 -11.87 -7.72 -18.03
N LEU A 240 -12.54 -7.73 -16.88
CA LEU A 240 -11.88 -7.96 -15.58
C LEU A 240 -11.26 -9.37 -15.55
N HIS A 241 -10.05 -9.45 -15.06
CA HIS A 241 -9.35 -10.70 -14.77
C HIS A 241 -8.48 -10.54 -13.53
N PRO A 242 -8.17 -11.64 -12.82
CA PRO A 242 -7.32 -11.57 -11.64
C PRO A 242 -5.95 -11.00 -11.98
N CYS A 243 -5.63 -9.85 -11.40
CA CYS A 243 -4.30 -9.23 -11.46
C CYS A 243 -4.06 -8.40 -10.19
N GLY A 244 -2.88 -7.83 -10.05
CA GLY A 244 -2.46 -7.13 -8.83
C GLY A 244 -3.31 -5.92 -8.42
N SER A 245 -4.20 -5.43 -9.27
CA SER A 245 -5.08 -4.29 -9.01
C SER A 245 -6.57 -4.65 -8.81
N HIS A 246 -6.90 -5.91 -8.75
CA HIS A 246 -8.30 -6.36 -8.62
C HIS A 246 -8.50 -7.27 -7.43
#